data_2162b1d777018f762943ae6c71d233fb
#
_entry.id   2162b1d777018f762943ae6c71d233fb
#
_cell.length_a   1.000
_cell.length_b   1.000
_cell.length_c   1.000
_cell.angle_alpha   90.00
_cell.angle_beta   90.00
_cell.angle_gamma   90.00
#
_symmetry.space_group_name_H-M   'P 1'
#
loop_
_entity.id
_entity.type
_entity.pdbx_description
1 polymer ?
#
loop_
_entity_poly.entity_id
_entity_poly.type
_entity_poly.pdbx_seq_one_letter_code
_entity_poly.pdbx_strand_id
1 'polypeptide(L)'
;MTLLIDADWLLYSSCCSCEQDIKWDDNLHTLHADERDVHEMIDGRVAYYQTIAEGDKDVVMCFTEYPTFRHTIYPEYKANRKHKRKPLAFKKVVEQVRERYESKSFDGLEGDDVMALLATSKQYDNPIVVSVDKDMRSVPCTLLAGDDMELITKRKADRHWMIQALTGDSTDNYFGIDKVGPVTAEKILGEAKTLEQMWEKVVAAYEKKKYNFSDAVLNAQLARILRHGDFEYKTGEVSLWTP
;
A
#
# COMPACT_ATOMS: atom_id res chain seq x y z
N MET A 1 -9.40 -14.87 13.55
CA MET A 1 -8.48 -13.79 13.11
C MET A 1 -7.95 -14.12 11.73
N THR A 2 -7.81 -13.15 10.85
CA THR A 2 -7.42 -13.32 9.45
C THR A 2 -6.20 -12.44 9.16
N LEU A 3 -5.22 -12.97 8.40
CA LEU A 3 -4.12 -12.19 7.84
C LEU A 3 -4.53 -11.65 6.49
N LEU A 4 -4.51 -10.34 6.32
CA LEU A 4 -4.67 -9.63 5.05
C LEU A 4 -3.28 -9.30 4.54
N ILE A 5 -2.82 -10.01 3.52
CA ILE A 5 -1.43 -9.93 3.06
C ILE A 5 -1.36 -9.12 1.77
N ASP A 6 -0.41 -8.19 1.73
CA ASP A 6 0.01 -7.50 0.51
C ASP A 6 0.62 -8.50 -0.47
N ALA A 7 -0.21 -9.01 -1.37
CA ALA A 7 0.19 -10.02 -2.34
C ALA A 7 1.20 -9.45 -3.35
N ASP A 8 1.04 -8.19 -3.78
CA ASP A 8 1.92 -7.60 -4.78
C ASP A 8 3.35 -7.54 -4.28
N TRP A 9 3.55 -7.07 -3.03
CA TRP A 9 4.87 -7.04 -2.41
C TRP A 9 5.41 -8.46 -2.12
N LEU A 10 4.58 -9.33 -1.52
CA LEU A 10 5.03 -10.68 -1.13
C LEU A 10 5.50 -11.47 -2.36
N LEU A 11 4.70 -11.47 -3.44
CA LEU A 11 5.01 -12.24 -4.64
C LEU A 11 6.18 -11.63 -5.41
N TYR A 12 6.21 -10.29 -5.57
CA TYR A 12 7.31 -9.62 -6.25
C TYR A 12 8.64 -9.88 -5.57
N SER A 13 8.70 -9.71 -4.24
CA SER A 13 9.93 -9.91 -3.48
C SER A 13 10.37 -11.38 -3.45
N SER A 14 9.43 -12.33 -3.40
CA SER A 14 9.73 -13.77 -3.46
C SER A 14 10.29 -14.16 -4.84
N CYS A 15 9.66 -13.69 -5.91
CA CYS A 15 10.17 -13.92 -7.27
C CYS A 15 11.57 -13.31 -7.48
N CYS A 16 11.82 -12.10 -6.99
CA CYS A 16 13.15 -11.48 -7.06
C CYS A 16 14.21 -12.29 -6.31
N SER A 17 13.84 -12.84 -5.15
CA SER A 17 14.79 -13.62 -4.32
C SER A 17 15.15 -14.97 -4.93
N CYS A 18 14.25 -15.57 -5.74
CA CYS A 18 14.48 -16.85 -6.41
C CYS A 18 15.02 -16.69 -7.84
N GLU A 19 15.11 -15.48 -8.36
CA GLU A 19 15.66 -15.23 -9.69
C GLU A 19 17.19 -15.25 -9.62
N GLN A 20 17.82 -16.10 -10.45
CA GLN A 20 19.25 -16.32 -10.48
C GLN A 20 19.83 -15.83 -11.80
N ASP A 21 20.94 -15.07 -11.73
CA ASP A 21 21.75 -14.74 -12.90
C ASP A 21 22.81 -15.83 -13.11
N ILE A 22 22.77 -16.48 -14.28
CA ILE A 22 23.73 -17.50 -14.67
C ILE A 22 24.68 -16.89 -15.67
N LYS A 23 25.94 -16.74 -15.28
CA LYS A 23 27.02 -16.31 -16.14
C LYS A 23 27.61 -17.54 -16.87
N TRP A 24 27.47 -17.57 -18.20
CA TRP A 24 28.03 -18.62 -19.05
C TRP A 24 29.46 -18.29 -19.54
N ASP A 25 29.69 -17.04 -19.92
CA ASP A 25 31.00 -16.49 -20.26
C ASP A 25 31.03 -14.97 -19.97
N ASP A 26 32.05 -14.27 -20.43
CA ASP A 26 32.21 -12.83 -20.13
C ASP A 26 31.16 -11.94 -20.79
N ASN A 27 30.43 -12.45 -21.79
CA ASN A 27 29.46 -11.68 -22.57
C ASN A 27 28.05 -12.28 -22.52
N LEU A 28 27.90 -13.51 -21.98
CA LEU A 28 26.61 -14.22 -21.98
C LEU A 28 26.13 -14.51 -20.57
N HIS A 29 25.03 -13.88 -20.23
CA HIS A 29 24.27 -14.09 -18.99
C HIS A 29 22.83 -14.48 -19.31
N THR A 30 22.25 -15.35 -18.52
CA THR A 30 20.83 -15.70 -18.57
C THR A 30 20.22 -15.61 -17.19
N LEU A 31 18.94 -15.22 -17.12
CA LEU A 31 18.15 -15.28 -15.89
C LEU A 31 17.38 -16.60 -15.82
N HIS A 32 17.33 -17.18 -14.64
CA HIS A 32 16.59 -18.39 -14.34
C HIS A 32 15.72 -18.21 -13.10
N ALA A 33 14.54 -18.82 -13.11
CA ALA A 33 13.67 -18.89 -11.94
C ALA A 33 12.92 -20.22 -11.96
N ASP A 34 12.89 -20.94 -10.84
CA ASP A 34 12.02 -22.11 -10.64
C ASP A 34 10.78 -21.68 -9.86
N GLU A 35 9.60 -21.93 -10.43
CA GLU A 35 8.31 -21.58 -9.79
C GLU A 35 8.13 -22.32 -8.46
N ARG A 36 8.66 -23.54 -8.30
CA ARG A 36 8.58 -24.31 -7.06
C ARG A 36 9.32 -23.63 -5.92
N ASP A 37 10.52 -23.13 -6.18
CA ASP A 37 11.32 -22.41 -5.18
C ASP A 37 10.60 -21.13 -4.75
N VAL A 38 9.92 -20.45 -5.71
CA VAL A 38 9.13 -19.26 -5.40
C VAL A 38 7.93 -19.62 -4.52
N HIS A 39 7.21 -20.71 -4.82
CA HIS A 39 6.08 -21.16 -4.01
C HIS A 39 6.51 -21.59 -2.61
N GLU A 40 7.62 -22.34 -2.47
CA GLU A 40 8.17 -22.71 -1.17
C GLU A 40 8.53 -21.48 -0.34
N MET A 41 9.10 -20.45 -0.97
CA MET A 41 9.40 -19.19 -0.29
C MET A 41 8.15 -18.45 0.14
N ILE A 42 7.10 -18.38 -0.70
CA ILE A 42 5.82 -17.75 -0.35
C ILE A 42 5.19 -18.48 0.82
N ASP A 43 5.09 -19.81 0.75
CA ASP A 43 4.48 -20.65 1.79
C ASP A 43 5.26 -20.52 3.12
N GLY A 44 6.61 -20.48 3.06
CA GLY A 44 7.45 -20.23 4.21
C GLY A 44 7.23 -18.86 4.85
N ARG A 45 7.07 -17.81 4.05
CA ARG A 45 6.77 -16.46 4.55
C ARG A 45 5.37 -16.38 5.16
N VAL A 46 4.37 -17.00 4.53
CA VAL A 46 3.01 -17.06 5.08
C VAL A 46 3.01 -17.77 6.44
N ALA A 47 3.64 -18.95 6.52
CA ALA A 47 3.77 -19.69 7.77
C ALA A 47 4.51 -18.90 8.86
N TYR A 48 5.51 -18.12 8.46
CA TYR A 48 6.23 -17.22 9.37
C TYR A 48 5.31 -16.15 9.95
N TYR A 49 4.50 -15.47 9.11
CA TYR A 49 3.54 -14.47 9.60
C TYR A 49 2.45 -15.08 10.48
N GLN A 50 1.98 -16.29 10.17
CA GLN A 50 1.05 -17.02 11.03
C GLN A 50 1.68 -17.30 12.41
N THR A 51 2.97 -17.63 12.44
CA THR A 51 3.68 -17.87 13.71
C THR A 51 3.76 -16.59 14.57
N ILE A 52 4.10 -15.44 13.95
CA ILE A 52 4.14 -14.15 14.68
C ILE A 52 2.73 -13.75 15.15
N ALA A 53 1.71 -14.04 14.37
CA ALA A 53 0.31 -13.76 14.70
C ALA A 53 -0.30 -14.76 15.71
N GLU A 54 0.51 -15.63 16.31
CA GLU A 54 0.12 -16.60 17.34
C GLU A 54 -0.91 -17.64 16.87
N GLY A 55 -0.59 -18.42 15.83
CA GLY A 55 -1.30 -19.61 15.40
C GLY A 55 -1.83 -19.57 13.97
N ASP A 56 -2.43 -20.67 13.54
CA ASP A 56 -3.02 -20.80 12.20
C ASP A 56 -4.14 -19.78 12.03
N LYS A 57 -3.92 -18.84 11.15
CA LYS A 57 -4.87 -17.81 10.75
C LYS A 57 -5.30 -18.05 9.31
N ASP A 58 -6.55 -17.76 9.01
CA ASP A 58 -6.99 -17.64 7.62
C ASP A 58 -6.16 -16.57 6.92
N VAL A 59 -5.80 -16.84 5.66
CA VAL A 59 -4.97 -15.96 4.85
C VAL A 59 -5.75 -15.46 3.67
N VAL A 60 -5.78 -14.15 3.48
CA VAL A 60 -6.37 -13.49 2.32
C VAL A 60 -5.28 -12.69 1.60
N MET A 61 -5.02 -13.04 0.36
CA MET A 61 -4.09 -12.33 -0.53
C MET A 61 -4.80 -11.16 -1.19
N CYS A 62 -4.32 -9.95 -0.96
CA CYS A 62 -4.90 -8.72 -1.49
C CYS A 62 -4.08 -8.23 -2.69
N PHE A 63 -4.75 -8.05 -3.84
CA PHE A 63 -4.10 -7.72 -5.11
C PHE A 63 -4.56 -6.37 -5.66
N THR A 64 -3.65 -5.72 -6.41
CA THR A 64 -3.96 -4.53 -7.21
C THR A 64 -4.61 -4.91 -8.53
N GLU A 65 -5.66 -4.15 -8.92
CA GLU A 65 -6.25 -4.18 -10.27
C GLU A 65 -6.03 -2.85 -10.98
N TYR A 66 -5.27 -2.89 -12.07
CA TYR A 66 -4.93 -1.71 -12.86
C TYR A 66 -5.89 -1.48 -14.04
N PRO A 67 -6.12 -0.22 -14.47
CA PRO A 67 -5.65 1.03 -13.85
C PRO A 67 -6.40 1.35 -12.56
N THR A 68 -5.74 2.00 -11.59
CA THR A 68 -6.38 2.38 -10.34
C THR A 68 -7.06 3.74 -10.42
N PHE A 69 -8.00 4.05 -9.52
CA PHE A 69 -8.68 5.35 -9.48
C PHE A 69 -7.70 6.54 -9.39
N ARG A 70 -6.52 6.32 -8.77
CA ARG A 70 -5.49 7.35 -8.68
C ARG A 70 -4.97 7.78 -10.04
N HIS A 71 -4.90 6.87 -11.03
CA HIS A 71 -4.54 7.22 -12.41
C HIS A 71 -5.61 8.08 -13.09
N THR A 72 -6.88 7.95 -12.67
CA THR A 72 -7.96 8.79 -13.20
C THR A 72 -7.87 10.22 -12.67
N ILE A 73 -7.57 10.40 -11.40
CA ILE A 73 -7.47 11.74 -10.79
C ILE A 73 -6.11 12.41 -11.03
N TYR A 74 -5.05 11.62 -11.28
CA TYR A 74 -3.71 12.10 -11.57
C TYR A 74 -2.98 11.17 -12.55
N PRO A 75 -2.99 11.44 -13.85
CA PRO A 75 -2.43 10.55 -14.89
C PRO A 75 -0.94 10.23 -14.75
N GLU A 76 -0.19 11.10 -14.07
CA GLU A 76 1.24 10.90 -13.81
C GLU A 76 1.52 9.97 -12.60
N TYR A 77 0.49 9.53 -11.89
CA TYR A 77 0.62 8.62 -10.76
C TYR A 77 1.37 7.34 -11.17
N LYS A 78 2.45 7.03 -10.46
CA LYS A 78 3.35 5.87 -10.72
C LYS A 78 3.91 5.80 -12.15
N ALA A 79 3.90 6.89 -12.94
CA ALA A 79 4.40 6.90 -14.32
C ALA A 79 5.90 6.55 -14.41
N ASN A 80 6.67 6.83 -13.36
CA ASN A 80 8.09 6.49 -13.24
C ASN A 80 8.37 4.97 -13.15
N ARG A 81 7.32 4.12 -12.99
CA ARG A 81 7.45 2.66 -12.88
C ARG A 81 7.26 1.92 -14.21
N LYS A 82 6.83 2.59 -15.29
CA LYS A 82 6.43 1.98 -16.59
C LYS A 82 7.49 1.10 -17.25
N HIS A 83 8.77 1.34 -16.98
CA HIS A 83 9.88 0.63 -17.63
C HIS A 83 10.59 -0.40 -16.73
N LYS A 84 10.08 -0.65 -15.54
CA LYS A 84 10.67 -1.64 -14.64
C LYS A 84 10.29 -3.05 -15.07
N ARG A 85 11.31 -3.89 -15.35
CA ARG A 85 11.11 -5.31 -15.63
C ARG A 85 10.52 -6.01 -14.39
N LYS A 86 9.55 -6.86 -14.61
CA LYS A 86 9.06 -7.80 -13.58
C LYS A 86 9.94 -9.06 -13.58
N PRO A 87 10.09 -9.75 -12.44
CA PRO A 87 10.78 -11.04 -12.37
C PRO A 87 10.19 -12.07 -13.33
N LEU A 88 10.99 -13.04 -13.79
CA LEU A 88 10.58 -14.02 -14.80
C LEU A 88 9.32 -14.80 -14.41
N ALA A 89 9.27 -15.31 -13.18
CA ALA A 89 8.17 -16.15 -12.70
C ALA A 89 6.92 -15.35 -12.29
N PHE A 90 7.01 -14.02 -12.14
CA PHE A 90 6.01 -13.20 -11.45
C PHE A 90 4.58 -13.39 -11.97
N LYS A 91 4.39 -13.30 -13.30
CA LYS A 91 3.05 -13.40 -13.89
C LYS A 91 2.40 -14.75 -13.60
N LYS A 92 3.16 -15.83 -13.76
CA LYS A 92 2.66 -17.20 -13.55
C LYS A 92 2.38 -17.49 -12.09
N VAL A 93 3.25 -17.02 -11.21
CA VAL A 93 3.09 -17.16 -9.75
C VAL A 93 1.85 -16.40 -9.26
N VAL A 94 1.56 -15.21 -9.77
CA VAL A 94 0.33 -14.47 -9.43
C VAL A 94 -0.91 -15.29 -9.79
N GLU A 95 -0.98 -15.88 -11.00
CA GLU A 95 -2.09 -16.75 -11.42
C GLU A 95 -2.27 -17.93 -10.45
N GLN A 96 -1.19 -18.64 -10.15
CA GLN A 96 -1.20 -19.82 -9.28
C GLN A 96 -1.55 -19.51 -7.83
N VAL A 97 -1.06 -18.37 -7.29
CA VAL A 97 -1.38 -17.94 -5.91
C VAL A 97 -2.86 -17.56 -5.79
N ARG A 98 -3.43 -16.90 -6.81
CA ARG A 98 -4.87 -16.61 -6.84
C ARG A 98 -5.75 -17.88 -6.82
N GLU A 99 -5.27 -18.99 -7.35
CA GLU A 99 -5.96 -20.29 -7.31
C GLU A 99 -5.77 -21.03 -5.97
N ARG A 100 -4.64 -20.84 -5.30
CA ARG A 100 -4.27 -21.58 -4.07
C ARG A 100 -4.74 -20.93 -2.78
N TYR A 101 -4.84 -19.59 -2.74
CA TYR A 101 -5.21 -18.82 -1.56
C TYR A 101 -6.54 -18.08 -1.76
N GLU A 102 -7.27 -17.84 -0.67
CA GLU A 102 -8.34 -16.86 -0.74
C GLU A 102 -7.74 -15.51 -1.20
N SER A 103 -8.28 -14.99 -2.29
CA SER A 103 -7.76 -13.79 -2.94
C SER A 103 -8.85 -12.73 -3.04
N LYS A 104 -8.49 -11.49 -2.77
CA LYS A 104 -9.37 -10.33 -2.91
C LYS A 104 -8.71 -9.28 -3.79
N SER A 105 -9.47 -8.77 -4.72
CA SER A 105 -9.15 -7.58 -5.51
C SER A 105 -10.45 -6.89 -5.91
N PHE A 106 -10.39 -5.61 -6.18
CA PHE A 106 -11.52 -4.83 -6.70
C PHE A 106 -11.03 -3.98 -7.86
N ASP A 107 -11.84 -3.89 -8.90
CA ASP A 107 -11.48 -3.12 -10.09
C ASP A 107 -11.13 -1.67 -9.73
N GLY A 108 -10.00 -1.21 -10.23
CA GLY A 108 -9.53 0.15 -10.00
C GLY A 108 -8.94 0.43 -8.62
N LEU A 109 -8.69 -0.59 -7.79
CA LEU A 109 -8.07 -0.43 -6.47
C LEU A 109 -6.66 -1.04 -6.41
N GLU A 110 -5.83 -0.46 -5.56
CA GLU A 110 -4.54 -1.03 -5.18
C GLU A 110 -4.70 -2.06 -4.05
N GLY A 111 -3.78 -3.00 -3.93
CA GLY A 111 -3.77 -4.01 -2.86
C GLY A 111 -3.86 -3.38 -1.47
N ASP A 112 -3.22 -2.22 -1.26
CA ASP A 112 -3.28 -1.45 -0.02
C ASP A 112 -4.70 -0.96 0.29
N ASP A 113 -5.44 -0.48 -0.74
CA ASP A 113 -6.83 -0.08 -0.59
C ASP A 113 -7.70 -1.28 -0.24
N VAL A 114 -7.48 -2.43 -0.90
CA VAL A 114 -8.20 -3.68 -0.62
C VAL A 114 -7.97 -4.12 0.83
N MET A 115 -6.72 -4.19 1.27
CA MET A 115 -6.38 -4.53 2.67
C MET A 115 -7.05 -3.58 3.66
N ALA A 116 -6.98 -2.28 3.41
CA ALA A 116 -7.51 -1.27 4.29
C ALA A 116 -9.04 -1.26 4.37
N LEU A 117 -9.72 -1.45 3.24
CA LEU A 117 -11.18 -1.63 3.20
C LEU A 117 -11.61 -2.83 4.04
N LEU A 118 -10.93 -3.97 3.88
CA LEU A 118 -11.23 -5.18 4.64
C LEU A 118 -10.89 -5.02 6.13
N ALA A 119 -9.75 -4.43 6.45
CA ALA A 119 -9.29 -4.22 7.83
C ALA A 119 -10.17 -3.24 8.62
N THR A 120 -10.75 -2.23 7.94
CA THR A 120 -11.61 -1.23 8.59
C THR A 120 -13.10 -1.57 8.52
N SER A 121 -13.47 -2.64 7.81
CA SER A 121 -14.83 -3.17 7.75
C SER A 121 -15.11 -4.08 8.95
N LYS A 122 -16.34 -4.62 9.00
CA LYS A 122 -16.73 -5.66 9.97
C LYS A 122 -16.73 -7.06 9.34
N GLN A 123 -16.14 -7.20 8.15
CA GLN A 123 -16.17 -8.47 7.41
C GLN A 123 -15.31 -9.55 8.08
N TYR A 124 -14.17 -9.14 8.63
CA TYR A 124 -13.24 -10.01 9.36
C TYR A 124 -13.16 -9.57 10.82
N ASP A 125 -13.06 -10.54 11.73
CA ASP A 125 -12.91 -10.26 13.16
C ASP A 125 -11.43 -10.03 13.49
N ASN A 126 -11.11 -8.81 13.91
CA ASN A 126 -9.77 -8.37 14.29
C ASN A 126 -8.67 -8.79 13.28
N PRO A 127 -8.78 -8.40 12.00
CA PRO A 127 -7.78 -8.78 11.01
C PRO A 127 -6.44 -8.11 11.26
N ILE A 128 -5.36 -8.81 10.87
CA ILE A 128 -3.99 -8.29 10.89
C ILE A 128 -3.58 -8.01 9.46
N VAL A 129 -3.18 -6.77 9.17
CA VAL A 129 -2.60 -6.38 7.88
C VAL A 129 -1.12 -6.72 7.87
N VAL A 130 -0.67 -7.45 6.86
CA VAL A 130 0.74 -7.82 6.67
C VAL A 130 1.28 -7.07 5.46
N SER A 131 2.06 -6.03 5.70
CA SER A 131 2.72 -5.25 4.66
C SER A 131 3.94 -4.52 5.23
N VAL A 132 4.98 -4.38 4.42
CA VAL A 132 6.16 -3.56 4.75
C VAL A 132 6.01 -2.11 4.27
N ASP A 133 4.94 -1.79 3.55
CA ASP A 133 4.74 -0.44 3.07
C ASP A 133 4.43 0.50 4.25
N LYS A 134 5.26 1.55 4.35
CA LYS A 134 5.11 2.59 5.39
C LYS A 134 3.74 3.29 5.31
N ASP A 135 3.14 3.31 4.12
CA ASP A 135 1.91 4.05 3.84
C ASP A 135 0.70 3.37 4.48
N MET A 136 0.79 2.06 4.79
CA MET A 136 -0.21 1.35 5.59
C MET A 136 -0.37 1.94 7.00
N ARG A 137 0.59 2.74 7.50
CA ARG A 137 0.41 3.51 8.74
C ARG A 137 -0.65 4.61 8.64
N SER A 138 -1.13 4.91 7.45
CA SER A 138 -2.31 5.79 7.25
C SER A 138 -3.66 5.08 7.44
N VAL A 139 -3.66 3.78 7.78
CA VAL A 139 -4.85 2.96 7.99
C VAL A 139 -4.99 2.58 9.46
N PRO A 140 -6.15 2.77 10.11
CA PRO A 140 -6.39 2.28 11.46
C PRO A 140 -6.57 0.75 11.45
N CYS A 141 -5.53 0.01 11.82
CA CYS A 141 -5.50 -1.45 11.81
C CYS A 141 -4.43 -2.00 12.77
N THR A 142 -4.42 -3.29 12.99
CA THR A 142 -3.22 -3.99 13.48
C THR A 142 -2.33 -4.27 12.28
N LEU A 143 -1.15 -3.65 12.23
CA LEU A 143 -0.17 -3.79 11.16
C LEU A 143 0.98 -4.69 11.64
N LEU A 144 1.29 -5.72 10.86
CA LEU A 144 2.50 -6.54 10.99
C LEU A 144 3.46 -6.16 9.85
N ALA A 145 4.53 -5.46 10.19
CA ALA A 145 5.56 -5.01 9.26
C ALA A 145 6.91 -5.67 9.61
N GLY A 146 7.28 -6.69 8.84
CA GLY A 146 8.39 -7.57 9.22
C GLY A 146 8.05 -8.33 10.49
N ASP A 147 8.81 -8.12 11.57
CA ASP A 147 8.62 -8.77 12.87
C ASP A 147 7.84 -7.89 13.86
N ASP A 148 7.59 -6.63 13.49
CA ASP A 148 6.97 -5.65 14.36
C ASP A 148 5.45 -5.62 14.15
N MET A 149 4.71 -5.88 15.24
CA MET A 149 3.25 -5.75 15.27
C MET A 149 2.86 -4.45 15.99
N GLU A 150 2.15 -3.56 15.28
CA GLU A 150 1.72 -2.27 15.79
C GLU A 150 0.21 -2.08 15.66
N LEU A 151 -0.47 -1.65 16.74
CA LEU A 151 -1.84 -1.16 16.67
C LEU A 151 -1.83 0.32 16.26
N ILE A 152 -2.33 0.59 15.07
CA ILE A 152 -2.46 1.93 14.52
C ILE A 152 -3.85 2.46 14.84
N THR A 153 -3.91 3.43 15.73
CA THR A 153 -5.18 4.09 16.07
C THR A 153 -5.62 5.05 14.96
N LYS A 154 -6.94 5.34 14.89
CA LYS A 154 -7.47 6.31 13.90
C LYS A 154 -6.69 7.63 13.90
N ARG A 155 -6.38 8.17 15.07
CA ARG A 155 -5.61 9.44 15.18
C ARG A 155 -4.20 9.34 14.61
N LYS A 156 -3.48 8.23 14.88
CA LYS A 156 -2.15 8.00 14.28
C LYS A 156 -2.25 7.89 12.76
N ALA A 157 -3.24 7.15 12.28
CA ALA A 157 -3.48 6.96 10.87
C ALA A 157 -3.81 8.29 10.15
N ASP A 158 -4.72 9.07 10.70
CA ASP A 158 -5.08 10.39 10.15
C ASP A 158 -3.88 11.33 10.12
N ARG A 159 -3.04 11.29 11.17
CA ARG A 159 -1.81 12.11 11.22
C ARG A 159 -0.80 11.68 10.16
N HIS A 160 -0.58 10.38 9.98
CA HIS A 160 0.32 9.87 8.95
C HIS A 160 -0.15 10.26 7.56
N TRP A 161 -1.44 10.12 7.28
CA TRP A 161 -2.05 10.55 6.02
C TRP A 161 -1.86 12.06 5.77
N MET A 162 -2.08 12.92 6.76
CA MET A 162 -1.87 14.37 6.60
C MET A 162 -0.40 14.75 6.43
N ILE A 163 0.53 13.98 7.00
CA ILE A 163 1.96 14.12 6.71
C ILE A 163 2.23 13.83 5.24
N GLN A 164 1.69 12.74 4.69
CA GLN A 164 1.85 12.40 3.28
C GLN A 164 1.19 13.43 2.35
N ALA A 165 0.03 13.97 2.71
CA ALA A 165 -0.57 15.08 1.96
C ALA A 165 0.35 16.31 1.88
N LEU A 166 1.16 16.59 2.92
CA LEU A 166 2.14 17.67 2.92
C LEU A 166 3.42 17.34 2.16
N THR A 167 3.91 16.09 2.27
CA THR A 167 5.22 15.69 1.70
C THR A 167 5.13 15.18 0.27
N GLY A 168 3.97 14.66 -0.14
CA GLY A 168 3.84 13.82 -1.32
C GLY A 168 4.59 12.50 -1.19
N ASP A 169 4.64 11.74 -2.27
CA ASP A 169 5.47 10.56 -2.42
C ASP A 169 6.13 10.51 -3.81
N SER A 170 7.46 10.70 -3.84
CA SER A 170 8.24 10.64 -5.07
C SER A 170 8.29 9.24 -5.68
N THR A 171 8.09 8.18 -4.88
CA THR A 171 8.04 6.80 -5.35
C THR A 171 6.79 6.56 -6.19
N ASP A 172 5.69 7.24 -5.84
CA ASP A 172 4.41 7.21 -6.55
C ASP A 172 4.23 8.39 -7.52
N ASN A 173 5.29 9.18 -7.69
CA ASN A 173 5.37 10.28 -8.64
C ASN A 173 4.33 11.40 -8.41
N TYR A 174 3.97 11.67 -7.15
CA TYR A 174 3.22 12.87 -6.78
C TYR A 174 3.97 13.66 -5.71
N PHE A 175 3.93 14.98 -5.83
CA PHE A 175 4.78 15.87 -5.02
C PHE A 175 3.92 16.75 -4.13
N GLY A 176 4.24 16.79 -2.84
CA GLY A 176 3.65 17.71 -1.88
C GLY A 176 4.25 19.11 -1.97
N ILE A 177 4.31 19.79 -0.86
CA ILE A 177 4.88 21.13 -0.75
C ILE A 177 6.42 21.06 -0.90
N ASP A 178 6.99 21.87 -1.79
CA ASP A 178 8.45 21.93 -2.00
C ASP A 178 9.22 22.14 -0.68
N LYS A 179 10.25 21.31 -0.48
CA LYS A 179 11.13 21.32 0.72
C LYS A 179 10.42 21.00 2.04
N VAL A 180 9.25 20.37 1.99
CA VAL A 180 8.56 19.84 3.17
C VAL A 180 8.76 18.33 3.22
N GLY A 181 9.69 17.87 4.05
CA GLY A 181 9.86 16.46 4.40
C GLY A 181 9.10 16.09 5.68
N PRO A 182 9.14 14.80 6.10
CA PRO A 182 8.36 14.30 7.24
C PRO A 182 8.56 15.09 8.54
N VAL A 183 9.79 15.46 8.87
CA VAL A 183 10.10 16.25 10.08
C VAL A 183 9.45 17.64 10.03
N THR A 184 9.43 18.27 8.85
CA THR A 184 8.80 19.59 8.68
C THR A 184 7.27 19.46 8.71
N ALA A 185 6.71 18.42 8.08
CA ALA A 185 5.29 18.14 8.11
C ALA A 185 4.78 17.88 9.54
N GLU A 186 5.53 17.13 10.35
CA GLU A 186 5.23 16.95 11.77
C GLU A 186 5.17 18.28 12.54
N LYS A 187 6.13 19.19 12.29
CA LYS A 187 6.14 20.53 12.90
C LYS A 187 4.97 21.39 12.45
N ILE A 188 4.56 21.28 11.17
CA ILE A 188 3.38 21.98 10.63
C ILE A 188 2.11 21.52 11.34
N LEU A 189 1.90 20.20 11.46
CA LEU A 189 0.74 19.66 12.15
C LEU A 189 0.74 19.97 13.65
N GLY A 190 1.92 20.07 14.28
CA GLY A 190 2.08 20.44 15.68
C GLY A 190 1.19 19.61 16.60
N GLU A 191 0.45 20.28 17.51
CA GLU A 191 -0.40 19.65 18.51
C GLU A 191 -1.83 19.34 18.00
N ALA A 192 -2.09 19.39 16.69
CA ALA A 192 -3.42 19.08 16.14
C ALA A 192 -3.84 17.64 16.52
N LYS A 193 -5.05 17.48 17.04
CA LYS A 193 -5.56 16.22 17.58
C LYS A 193 -6.65 15.60 16.72
N THR A 194 -7.41 16.42 15.98
CA THR A 194 -8.49 15.95 15.10
C THR A 194 -8.09 16.11 13.64
N LEU A 195 -8.78 15.38 12.75
CA LEU A 195 -8.53 15.46 11.32
C LEU A 195 -8.78 16.87 10.79
N GLU A 196 -9.83 17.53 11.26
CA GLU A 196 -10.19 18.89 10.87
C GLU A 196 -9.06 19.87 11.22
N GLN A 197 -8.53 19.78 12.45
CA GLN A 197 -7.40 20.63 12.89
C GLN A 197 -6.13 20.37 12.06
N MET A 198 -5.86 19.09 11.72
CA MET A 198 -4.73 18.73 10.88
C MET A 198 -4.92 19.28 9.47
N TRP A 199 -6.11 19.16 8.90
CA TRP A 199 -6.44 19.67 7.57
C TRP A 199 -6.30 21.20 7.49
N GLU A 200 -6.80 21.95 8.47
CA GLU A 200 -6.59 23.40 8.54
C GLU A 200 -5.08 23.77 8.47
N LYS A 201 -4.21 22.98 9.15
CA LYS A 201 -2.75 23.19 9.09
C LYS A 201 -2.18 22.86 7.72
N VAL A 202 -2.68 21.80 7.07
CA VAL A 202 -2.29 21.43 5.70
C VAL A 202 -2.63 22.58 4.75
N VAL A 203 -3.88 23.05 4.73
CA VAL A 203 -4.32 24.15 3.86
C VAL A 203 -3.48 25.39 4.08
N ALA A 204 -3.31 25.83 5.34
CA ALA A 204 -2.50 27.00 5.66
C ALA A 204 -1.04 26.87 5.19
N ALA A 205 -0.48 25.64 5.20
CA ALA A 205 0.88 25.41 4.72
C ALA A 205 0.97 25.50 3.18
N TYR A 206 -0.02 24.98 2.45
CA TYR A 206 -0.11 25.11 1.00
C TYR A 206 -0.26 26.58 0.58
N GLU A 207 -1.19 27.32 1.18
CA GLU A 207 -1.41 28.76 0.91
C GLU A 207 -0.16 29.60 1.19
N LYS A 208 0.52 29.36 2.31
CA LYS A 208 1.77 30.03 2.65
C LYS A 208 2.86 29.88 1.59
N LYS A 209 2.85 28.76 0.88
CA LYS A 209 3.76 28.42 -0.21
C LYS A 209 3.21 28.75 -1.60
N LYS A 210 2.07 29.44 -1.67
CA LYS A 210 1.39 29.90 -2.89
C LYS A 210 0.87 28.75 -3.79
N TYR A 211 0.58 27.60 -3.21
CA TYR A 211 -0.20 26.54 -3.85
C TYR A 211 -1.69 26.81 -3.69
N ASN A 212 -2.49 26.21 -4.56
CA ASN A 212 -3.95 26.33 -4.50
C ASN A 212 -4.56 25.33 -3.49
N PHE A 213 -5.77 25.63 -3.04
CA PHE A 213 -6.55 24.69 -2.23
C PHE A 213 -6.76 23.34 -2.93
N SER A 214 -6.99 23.36 -4.26
CA SER A 214 -7.12 22.15 -5.07
C SER A 214 -5.86 21.26 -5.06
N ASP A 215 -4.67 21.84 -4.95
CA ASP A 215 -3.42 21.08 -4.87
C ASP A 215 -3.36 20.31 -3.54
N ALA A 216 -3.78 20.95 -2.44
CA ALA A 216 -3.86 20.30 -1.13
C ALA A 216 -4.88 19.14 -1.13
N VAL A 217 -6.06 19.35 -1.75
CA VAL A 217 -7.10 18.32 -1.85
C VAL A 217 -6.62 17.16 -2.70
N LEU A 218 -6.02 17.41 -3.87
CA LEU A 218 -5.49 16.37 -4.74
C LEU A 218 -4.43 15.52 -4.02
N ASN A 219 -3.48 16.15 -3.34
CA ASN A 219 -2.44 15.42 -2.59
C ASN A 219 -3.05 14.60 -1.44
N ALA A 220 -4.06 15.13 -0.75
CA ALA A 220 -4.76 14.38 0.29
C ALA A 220 -5.51 13.16 -0.29
N GLN A 221 -6.13 13.30 -1.48
CA GLN A 221 -6.80 12.21 -2.17
C GLN A 221 -5.83 11.14 -2.68
N LEU A 222 -4.67 11.53 -3.23
CA LEU A 222 -3.63 10.60 -3.68
C LEU A 222 -3.00 9.82 -2.53
N ALA A 223 -2.73 10.50 -1.41
CA ALA A 223 -2.16 9.89 -0.21
C ALA A 223 -3.17 9.03 0.58
N ARG A 224 -4.47 9.15 0.29
CA ARG A 224 -5.48 8.40 1.02
C ARG A 224 -5.50 6.94 0.59
N ILE A 225 -5.20 6.04 1.52
CA ILE A 225 -5.59 4.64 1.40
C ILE A 225 -7.04 4.55 1.85
N LEU A 226 -7.89 3.93 1.03
CA LEU A 226 -9.34 3.86 1.24
C LEU A 226 -9.66 3.10 2.52
N ARG A 227 -10.73 3.54 3.22
CA ARG A 227 -11.24 2.89 4.43
C ARG A 227 -12.70 2.49 4.22
N HIS A 228 -13.23 1.65 5.06
CA HIS A 228 -14.64 1.27 4.99
C HIS A 228 -15.56 2.51 4.88
N GLY A 229 -16.42 2.50 3.86
CA GLY A 229 -17.26 3.64 3.48
C GLY A 229 -16.70 4.50 2.35
N ASP A 230 -15.43 4.39 1.99
CA ASP A 230 -14.83 5.10 0.86
C ASP A 230 -15.04 4.36 -0.49
N PHE A 231 -15.63 3.16 -0.48
CA PHE A 231 -15.86 2.32 -1.67
C PHE A 231 -17.22 1.63 -1.63
N GLU A 232 -17.96 1.72 -2.72
CA GLU A 232 -19.24 1.02 -2.88
C GLU A 232 -19.04 -0.31 -3.63
N TYR A 233 -19.13 -1.43 -2.92
CA TYR A 233 -18.84 -2.76 -3.46
C TYR A 233 -19.75 -3.22 -4.61
N LYS A 234 -20.98 -2.67 -4.70
CA LYS A 234 -21.92 -3.06 -5.75
C LYS A 234 -21.66 -2.37 -7.07
N THR A 235 -21.24 -1.12 -7.02
CA THR A 235 -21.04 -0.29 -8.22
C THR A 235 -19.56 -0.18 -8.61
N GLY A 236 -18.63 -0.49 -7.70
CA GLY A 236 -17.20 -0.26 -7.88
C GLY A 236 -16.81 1.22 -7.78
N GLU A 237 -17.67 2.07 -7.20
CA GLU A 237 -17.45 3.51 -7.14
C GLU A 237 -16.61 3.88 -5.92
N VAL A 238 -15.58 4.70 -6.14
CA VAL A 238 -14.73 5.28 -5.10
C VAL A 238 -15.28 6.65 -4.71
N SER A 239 -15.61 6.81 -3.43
CA SER A 239 -15.95 8.10 -2.84
C SER A 239 -14.67 8.84 -2.46
N LEU A 240 -14.22 9.76 -3.32
CA LEU A 240 -13.03 10.56 -3.03
C LEU A 240 -13.28 11.41 -1.78
N TRP A 241 -12.26 11.43 -0.91
CA TRP A 241 -12.32 12.26 0.28
C TRP A 241 -12.45 13.76 -0.07
N THR A 242 -13.33 14.44 0.64
CA THR A 242 -13.53 15.88 0.61
C THR A 242 -13.46 16.44 2.04
N PRO A 243 -12.85 17.62 2.25
CA PRO A 243 -12.72 18.27 3.55
C PRO A 243 -14.03 18.80 4.11
#